data_b658c7a36890ff2a3fa42ffab3eac15b
#
_entry.id   b658c7a36890ff2a3fa42ffab3eac15b
#
_cell.length_a   1.000
_cell.length_b   1.000
_cell.length_c   1.000
_cell.angle_alpha   90.00
_cell.angle_beta   90.00
_cell.angle_gamma   90.00
#
_symmetry.space_group_name_H-M   'P 1'
#
loop_
_entity.id
_entity.type
_entity.pdbx_description
1 polymer ?
#
loop_
_entity_poly.entity_id
_entity_poly.type
_entity_poly.pdbx_seq_one_letter_code
_entity_poly.pdbx_strand_id
1 'polypeptide(L)'
;DEFHAGTYEIESERRGYALEIAVDFVRMQRDIEPFWIKPTKPLKDIEPQTLKEVEAEWPKGEVKVRMNDYMFRPHQKWSITPAGKGGYLGGPYYKICIEGTTRYLTATAQHDVIAKPEFTGEDAQLWRIEQLTDGTYRIMPKAVPGTEEKLALVSLGDCTPGLAPFDFNSDNSKWNFRQQ
;
A
#
# COMPACT_ATOMS: atom_id res chain seq x y z
N ASP A 1 -0.21 -22.73 -0.48
CA ASP A 1 -1.05 -22.10 -1.50
C ASP A 1 -0.52 -20.74 -1.87
N GLU A 2 -0.56 -20.42 -3.15
CA GLU A 2 -0.12 -19.12 -3.62
C GLU A 2 -1.14 -18.05 -3.25
N PHE A 3 -0.62 -16.85 -3.01
CA PHE A 3 -1.46 -15.68 -2.84
C PHE A 3 -2.10 -15.31 -4.19
N HIS A 4 -3.41 -15.08 -4.19
CA HIS A 4 -4.12 -14.79 -5.43
C HIS A 4 -3.96 -13.35 -5.87
N ALA A 5 -3.69 -13.14 -7.17
CA ALA A 5 -3.65 -11.81 -7.75
C ALA A 5 -5.00 -11.12 -7.58
N GLY A 6 -4.97 -9.81 -7.35
CA GLY A 6 -6.20 -9.03 -7.18
C GLY A 6 -5.92 -7.66 -6.59
N THR A 7 -7.02 -6.97 -6.29
CA THR A 7 -6.97 -5.65 -5.65
C THR A 7 -7.36 -5.80 -4.19
N TYR A 8 -6.54 -5.23 -3.31
CA TYR A 8 -6.68 -5.44 -1.87
C TYR A 8 -6.50 -4.16 -1.07
N GLU A 9 -7.17 -4.12 0.08
CA GLU A 9 -6.76 -3.32 1.21
C GLU A 9 -5.68 -4.11 1.95
N ILE A 10 -4.59 -3.46 2.34
CA ILE A 10 -3.50 -4.07 3.12
C ILE A 10 -3.54 -3.44 4.50
N GLU A 11 -3.97 -4.22 5.50
CA GLU A 11 -4.14 -3.68 6.84
C GLU A 11 -3.24 -4.36 7.86
N SER A 12 -2.73 -3.57 8.82
CA SER A 12 -1.93 -4.09 9.92
C SER A 12 -2.81 -4.83 10.91
N GLU A 13 -2.35 -5.99 11.36
CA GLU A 13 -3.03 -6.74 12.42
C GLU A 13 -3.10 -5.94 13.73
N ARG A 14 -2.10 -5.11 13.97
CA ARG A 14 -2.00 -4.39 15.24
C ARG A 14 -3.21 -3.48 15.51
N ARG A 15 -3.65 -2.67 14.57
CA ARG A 15 -4.75 -1.73 14.79
C ARG A 15 -5.75 -1.68 13.65
N GLY A 16 -5.54 -2.49 12.64
CA GLY A 16 -6.41 -2.49 11.48
C GLY A 16 -6.26 -1.28 10.57
N TYR A 17 -5.21 -0.48 10.75
CA TYR A 17 -4.96 0.62 9.83
C TYR A 17 -4.46 0.10 8.48
N ALA A 18 -4.89 0.78 7.42
CA ALA A 18 -4.59 0.41 6.06
C ALA A 18 -3.35 1.12 5.53
N LEU A 19 -2.58 0.41 4.72
CA LEU A 19 -1.45 0.97 4.01
C LEU A 19 -1.94 1.89 2.90
N GLU A 20 -1.35 3.06 2.77
CA GLU A 20 -1.72 4.04 1.75
C GLU A 20 -0.51 4.85 1.33
N ILE A 21 -0.56 5.47 0.16
CA ILE A 21 0.46 6.46 -0.18
C ILE A 21 0.13 7.77 0.53
N ALA A 22 1.18 8.53 0.89
CA ALA A 22 1.03 9.74 1.69
C ALA A 22 0.67 10.93 0.79
N VAL A 23 -0.55 10.93 0.31
CA VAL A 23 -1.09 12.02 -0.50
C VAL A 23 -2.31 12.58 0.19
N ASP A 24 -2.52 13.88 0.06
CA ASP A 24 -3.74 14.46 0.54
C ASP A 24 -4.86 14.05 -0.42
N PHE A 25 -5.91 13.50 0.13
CA PHE A 25 -7.08 13.22 -0.67
C PHE A 25 -7.64 14.54 -1.17
N VAL A 26 -7.85 14.64 -2.48
CA VAL A 26 -8.42 15.86 -3.04
C VAL A 26 -9.76 16.12 -2.35
N ARG A 27 -9.82 17.20 -1.59
CA ARG A 27 -11.02 17.54 -0.85
C ARG A 27 -12.13 17.84 -1.84
N MET A 28 -13.20 17.08 -1.71
CA MET A 28 -14.42 17.49 -2.37
C MET A 28 -14.80 18.84 -1.79
N GLN A 29 -15.23 19.77 -2.63
CA GLN A 29 -15.53 21.13 -2.19
C GLN A 29 -16.42 21.17 -0.95
N ARG A 30 -17.37 20.25 -0.86
CA ARG A 30 -18.27 20.16 0.29
C ARG A 30 -17.59 19.74 1.60
N ASP A 31 -16.38 19.15 1.55
CA ASP A 31 -15.64 18.79 2.76
C ASP A 31 -15.03 20.00 3.44
N ILE A 32 -14.94 21.12 2.73
CA ILE A 32 -14.39 22.37 3.23
C ILE A 32 -15.50 23.30 3.70
N GLU A 33 -16.70 23.14 3.17
CA GLU A 33 -17.84 23.99 3.51
C GLU A 33 -18.53 23.48 4.76
N PRO A 34 -18.86 24.39 5.70
CA PRO A 34 -19.69 24.01 6.83
C PRO A 34 -21.02 23.42 6.35
N PHE A 35 -21.55 22.44 7.06
CA PHE A 35 -22.75 21.72 6.62
C PHE A 35 -24.00 22.62 6.49
N TRP A 36 -24.01 23.79 7.13
CA TRP A 36 -25.14 24.73 7.08
C TRP A 36 -25.08 25.65 5.86
N ILE A 37 -24.00 25.62 5.09
CA ILE A 37 -23.89 26.41 3.86
C ILE A 37 -24.39 25.55 2.72
N LYS A 38 -25.35 26.06 1.95
CA LYS A 38 -25.84 25.35 0.78
C LYS A 38 -24.72 25.24 -0.26
N PRO A 39 -24.50 24.05 -0.82
CA PRO A 39 -23.55 23.91 -1.91
C PRO A 39 -23.89 24.85 -3.06
N THR A 40 -22.87 25.47 -3.65
CA THR A 40 -23.06 26.36 -4.80
C THR A 40 -23.47 25.62 -6.06
N LYS A 41 -23.29 24.29 -6.08
CA LYS A 41 -23.72 23.44 -7.20
C LYS A 41 -24.68 22.38 -6.70
N PRO A 42 -25.71 22.05 -7.50
CA PRO A 42 -26.59 20.93 -7.17
C PRO A 42 -25.78 19.64 -6.99
N LEU A 43 -26.20 18.77 -6.08
CA LEU A 43 -25.50 17.51 -5.84
C LEU A 43 -25.34 16.65 -7.10
N LYS A 44 -26.32 16.74 -8.01
CA LYS A 44 -26.27 16.01 -9.27
C LYS A 44 -25.15 16.45 -10.22
N ASP A 45 -24.61 17.67 -10.00
CA ASP A 45 -23.54 18.22 -10.82
C ASP A 45 -22.16 17.95 -10.18
N ILE A 46 -22.13 17.33 -9.00
CA ILE A 46 -20.89 16.95 -8.32
C ILE A 46 -20.61 15.50 -8.73
N GLU A 47 -19.92 15.32 -9.83
CA GLU A 47 -19.53 13.99 -10.27
C GLU A 47 -18.35 13.51 -9.44
N PRO A 48 -18.31 12.19 -9.10
CA PRO A 48 -17.12 11.62 -8.48
C PRO A 48 -15.94 11.79 -9.41
N GLN A 49 -14.82 12.21 -8.87
CA GLN A 49 -13.59 12.31 -9.64
C GLN A 49 -13.14 10.91 -10.07
N THR A 50 -12.69 10.80 -11.31
CA THR A 50 -12.09 9.55 -11.79
C THR A 50 -10.72 9.36 -11.12
N LEU A 51 -10.25 8.11 -11.07
CA LEU A 51 -8.92 7.83 -10.57
C LEU A 51 -7.85 8.66 -11.28
N LYS A 52 -7.97 8.79 -12.60
CA LYS A 52 -7.02 9.57 -13.40
C LYS A 52 -6.98 11.03 -12.96
N GLU A 53 -8.13 11.62 -12.70
CA GLU A 53 -8.21 13.01 -12.23
C GLU A 53 -7.60 13.16 -10.84
N VAL A 54 -7.89 12.24 -9.95
CA VAL A 54 -7.34 12.23 -8.58
C VAL A 54 -5.83 12.07 -8.63
N GLU A 55 -5.33 11.12 -9.40
CA GLU A 55 -3.89 10.86 -9.51
C GLU A 55 -3.13 12.04 -10.09
N ALA A 56 -3.76 12.82 -10.97
CA ALA A 56 -3.13 13.99 -11.57
C ALA A 56 -2.72 15.03 -10.51
N GLU A 57 -3.39 15.02 -9.36
CA GLU A 57 -3.07 15.92 -8.25
C GLU A 57 -1.95 15.38 -7.35
N TRP A 58 -1.57 14.11 -7.52
CA TRP A 58 -0.55 13.50 -6.68
C TRP A 58 0.86 13.93 -7.13
N PRO A 59 1.85 13.90 -6.22
CA PRO A 59 3.23 14.21 -6.60
C PRO A 59 3.71 13.32 -7.75
N LYS A 60 4.50 13.88 -8.64
CA LYS A 60 4.97 13.17 -9.83
C LYS A 60 6.08 12.17 -9.57
N GLY A 61 6.83 12.36 -8.50
CA GLY A 61 7.96 11.51 -8.16
C GLY A 61 7.62 10.48 -7.10
N GLU A 62 8.63 10.13 -6.33
CA GLU A 62 8.47 9.19 -5.22
C GLU A 62 7.57 9.78 -4.15
N VAL A 63 6.68 8.95 -3.61
CA VAL A 63 5.75 9.34 -2.56
C VAL A 63 5.94 8.41 -1.36
N LYS A 64 5.93 8.96 -0.17
CA LYS A 64 6.01 8.15 1.04
C LYS A 64 4.76 7.31 1.22
N VAL A 65 4.91 6.22 1.95
CA VAL A 65 3.80 5.34 2.31
C VAL A 65 3.56 5.49 3.80
N ARG A 66 2.30 5.50 4.18
CA ARG A 66 1.87 5.63 5.58
C ARG A 66 0.70 4.70 5.84
N MET A 67 0.16 4.72 7.05
CA MET A 67 -1.02 3.95 7.40
C MET A 67 -2.09 4.87 7.96
N ASN A 68 -3.35 4.55 7.69
CA ASN A 68 -4.48 5.36 8.12
C ASN A 68 -5.75 4.50 8.14
N ASP A 69 -6.83 5.05 8.68
CA ASP A 69 -8.13 4.39 8.59
C ASP A 69 -8.49 4.12 7.13
N TYR A 70 -9.06 2.95 6.86
CA TYR A 70 -9.49 2.63 5.51
C TYR A 70 -10.79 3.36 5.18
N MET A 71 -10.74 4.16 4.13
CA MET A 71 -11.86 5.02 3.72
C MET A 71 -12.35 4.70 2.31
N PHE A 72 -11.95 3.55 1.76
CA PHE A 72 -12.32 3.12 0.38
C PHE A 72 -11.86 4.11 -0.68
N ARG A 73 -10.74 4.80 -0.43
CA ARG A 73 -10.19 5.81 -1.35
C ARG A 73 -9.15 5.21 -2.29
N PRO A 74 -8.97 5.78 -3.50
CA PRO A 74 -8.05 5.23 -4.49
C PRO A 74 -6.61 5.03 -4.00
N HIS A 75 -6.11 5.92 -3.15
CA HIS A 75 -4.73 5.84 -2.65
C HIS A 75 -4.53 4.75 -1.60
N GLN A 76 -5.57 3.98 -1.29
CA GLN A 76 -5.54 2.89 -0.31
C GLN A 76 -5.79 1.52 -0.94
N LYS A 77 -5.97 1.45 -2.24
CA LYS A 77 -6.26 0.19 -2.94
C LYS A 77 -5.03 -0.26 -3.70
N TRP A 78 -4.59 -1.48 -3.43
CA TRP A 78 -3.36 -2.01 -3.97
C TRP A 78 -3.62 -3.17 -4.90
N SER A 79 -3.06 -3.11 -6.09
CA SER A 79 -3.08 -4.21 -7.04
C SER A 79 -1.86 -5.08 -6.79
N ILE A 80 -2.07 -6.36 -6.58
CA ILE A 80 -1.00 -7.32 -6.30
C ILE A 80 -1.02 -8.37 -7.39
N THR A 81 0.08 -8.47 -8.13
CA THR A 81 0.20 -9.40 -9.25
C THR A 81 1.55 -10.11 -9.23
N PRO A 82 1.64 -11.34 -9.74
CA PRO A 82 2.92 -12.02 -9.87
C PRO A 82 3.89 -11.25 -10.76
N ALA A 83 5.14 -11.26 -10.39
CA ALA A 83 6.18 -10.51 -11.12
C ALA A 83 6.80 -11.28 -12.28
N GLY A 84 6.18 -12.32 -12.74
CA GLY A 84 6.59 -13.05 -13.93
C GLY A 84 7.67 -14.10 -13.69
N LYS A 85 8.92 -13.77 -13.82
CA LYS A 85 10.01 -14.76 -13.75
C LYS A 85 10.62 -14.84 -12.37
N GLY A 86 11.03 -16.06 -12.00
CA GLY A 86 11.63 -16.30 -10.70
C GLY A 86 10.57 -16.40 -9.63
N GLY A 87 10.97 -16.87 -8.50
CA GLY A 87 10.05 -17.05 -7.40
C GLY A 87 10.77 -17.49 -6.15
N TYR A 88 9.98 -17.76 -5.14
CA TYR A 88 10.42 -18.26 -3.88
C TYR A 88 9.82 -19.66 -3.66
N LEU A 89 10.35 -20.43 -2.74
CA LEU A 89 9.92 -21.82 -2.53
C LEU A 89 8.42 -22.01 -2.32
N GLY A 90 7.70 -20.96 -1.87
CA GLY A 90 6.26 -21.01 -1.68
C GLY A 90 5.44 -20.33 -2.76
N GLY A 91 6.06 -19.81 -3.81
CA GLY A 91 5.35 -19.12 -4.87
C GLY A 91 6.18 -18.03 -5.55
N PRO A 92 5.57 -17.25 -6.43
CA PRO A 92 6.29 -16.19 -7.14
C PRO A 92 6.54 -14.99 -6.22
N TYR A 93 7.44 -14.11 -6.67
CA TYR A 93 7.47 -12.76 -6.11
C TYR A 93 6.30 -11.98 -6.68
N TYR A 94 5.85 -10.98 -5.93
CA TYR A 94 4.73 -10.13 -6.30
C TYR A 94 5.18 -8.69 -6.45
N LYS A 95 4.51 -7.97 -7.33
CA LYS A 95 4.60 -6.51 -7.41
C LYS A 95 3.32 -5.93 -6.84
N ILE A 96 3.45 -4.83 -6.12
CA ILE A 96 2.36 -4.21 -5.36
C ILE A 96 2.28 -2.75 -5.77
N CYS A 97 1.17 -2.35 -6.40
CA CYS A 97 1.02 -0.97 -6.85
C CYS A 97 -0.38 -0.45 -6.53
N ILE A 98 -0.52 0.87 -6.48
CA ILE A 98 -1.84 1.48 -6.36
C ILE A 98 -2.66 1.09 -7.59
N GLU A 99 -3.85 0.56 -7.37
CA GLU A 99 -4.72 0.07 -8.43
C GLU A 99 -4.94 1.12 -9.52
N GLY A 100 -4.71 0.69 -10.77
CA GLY A 100 -4.90 1.56 -11.92
C GLY A 100 -3.78 2.55 -12.17
N THR A 101 -2.65 2.44 -11.46
CA THR A 101 -1.51 3.35 -11.61
C THR A 101 -0.22 2.57 -11.83
N THR A 102 0.87 3.31 -12.04
CA THR A 102 2.21 2.74 -12.13
C THR A 102 3.04 3.01 -10.86
N ARG A 103 2.38 3.27 -9.74
CA ARG A 103 3.05 3.60 -8.46
C ARG A 103 3.25 2.34 -7.63
N TYR A 104 4.52 1.91 -7.55
CA TYR A 104 4.88 0.61 -7.00
C TYR A 104 5.55 0.71 -5.64
N LEU A 105 5.10 -0.15 -4.73
CA LEU A 105 5.68 -0.26 -3.38
C LEU A 105 7.13 -0.71 -3.48
N THR A 106 8.03 0.05 -2.86
CA THR A 106 9.46 -0.13 -2.99
C THR A 106 10.13 0.02 -1.62
N ALA A 107 11.01 -0.93 -1.29
CA ALA A 107 11.83 -0.85 -0.09
C ALA A 107 13.00 0.10 -0.30
N THR A 108 13.41 0.84 0.74
CA THR A 108 14.51 1.80 0.64
C THR A 108 15.67 1.44 1.56
N ALA A 109 16.82 2.06 1.31
CA ALA A 109 18.01 1.88 2.16
C ALA A 109 17.84 2.47 3.57
N GLN A 110 16.83 3.30 3.77
CA GLN A 110 16.51 3.86 5.09
C GLN A 110 15.58 2.95 5.90
N HIS A 111 15.31 1.73 5.41
CA HIS A 111 14.44 0.76 6.05
C HIS A 111 12.99 1.26 6.17
N ASP A 112 12.55 2.02 5.18
CA ASP A 112 11.15 2.40 5.03
C ASP A 112 10.64 1.93 3.66
N VAL A 113 9.40 2.28 3.33
CA VAL A 113 8.81 1.97 2.05
C VAL A 113 8.27 3.24 1.40
N ILE A 114 8.39 3.29 0.09
CA ILE A 114 7.87 4.40 -0.71
C ILE A 114 7.11 3.83 -1.90
N ALA A 115 6.35 4.67 -2.57
CA ALA A 115 5.76 4.34 -3.85
C ALA A 115 6.58 5.05 -4.94
N LYS A 116 7.22 4.26 -5.81
CA LYS A 116 7.93 4.80 -6.97
C LYS A 116 6.99 4.92 -8.16
N PRO A 117 7.17 5.94 -9.02
CA PRO A 117 6.24 6.19 -10.12
C PRO A 117 6.27 5.15 -11.24
N GLU A 118 7.19 4.20 -11.21
CA GLU A 118 7.27 3.15 -12.22
C GLU A 118 7.89 1.87 -11.66
N PHE A 119 7.61 0.76 -12.34
CA PHE A 119 8.19 -0.53 -12.01
C PHE A 119 9.47 -0.73 -12.81
N THR A 120 10.61 -0.82 -12.12
CA THR A 120 11.91 -1.04 -12.74
C THR A 120 12.32 -2.50 -12.73
N GLY A 121 11.64 -3.34 -11.95
CA GLY A 121 12.03 -4.73 -11.78
C GLY A 121 13.13 -4.95 -10.77
N GLU A 122 13.57 -3.91 -10.07
CA GLU A 122 14.59 -4.07 -9.02
C GLU A 122 14.08 -4.93 -7.88
N ASP A 123 15.00 -5.58 -7.18
CA ASP A 123 14.64 -6.52 -6.09
C ASP A 123 13.86 -5.83 -4.97
N ALA A 124 14.07 -4.53 -4.77
CA ALA A 124 13.33 -3.76 -3.76
C ALA A 124 11.87 -3.55 -4.11
N GLN A 125 11.45 -3.86 -5.33
CA GLN A 125 10.05 -3.79 -5.78
C GLN A 125 9.40 -5.16 -5.89
N LEU A 126 10.10 -6.21 -5.51
CA LEU A 126 9.58 -7.57 -5.54
C LEU A 126 9.33 -8.04 -4.12
N TRP A 127 8.17 -8.63 -3.88
CA TRP A 127 7.68 -8.92 -2.53
C TRP A 127 7.31 -10.38 -2.36
N ARG A 128 7.65 -10.94 -1.21
CA ARG A 128 7.15 -12.24 -0.77
C ARG A 128 5.92 -11.98 0.09
N ILE A 129 4.87 -12.75 -0.14
CA ILE A 129 3.65 -12.69 0.66
C ILE A 129 3.38 -14.13 1.13
N GLU A 130 3.54 -14.36 2.42
CA GLU A 130 3.45 -15.69 3.00
C GLU A 130 2.42 -15.72 4.12
N GLN A 131 1.48 -16.66 4.03
CA GLN A 131 0.48 -16.82 5.08
C GLN A 131 1.10 -17.55 6.28
N LEU A 132 0.82 -17.01 7.46
CA LEU A 132 1.28 -17.58 8.72
C LEU A 132 0.24 -18.59 9.26
N THR A 133 0.63 -19.35 10.27
CA THR A 133 -0.23 -20.39 10.84
C THR A 133 -1.49 -19.82 11.51
N ASP A 134 -1.47 -18.54 11.90
CA ASP A 134 -2.64 -17.88 12.48
C ASP A 134 -3.57 -17.24 11.44
N GLY A 135 -3.26 -17.37 10.15
CA GLY A 135 -4.06 -16.81 9.08
C GLY A 135 -3.66 -15.42 8.62
N THR A 136 -2.83 -14.73 9.38
CA THR A 136 -2.27 -13.46 8.96
C THR A 136 -1.13 -13.67 7.97
N TYR A 137 -0.54 -12.60 7.46
CA TYR A 137 0.49 -12.68 6.43
C TYR A 137 1.74 -11.92 6.84
N ARG A 138 2.86 -12.43 6.37
CA ARG A 138 4.16 -11.77 6.40
C ARG A 138 4.45 -11.22 5.01
N ILE A 139 4.91 -9.97 4.94
CA ILE A 139 5.25 -9.30 3.69
C ILE A 139 6.71 -8.91 3.75
N MET A 140 7.52 -9.40 2.82
CA MET A 140 8.97 -9.17 2.82
C MET A 140 9.45 -8.77 1.43
N PRO A 141 10.25 -7.70 1.30
CA PRO A 141 10.88 -7.41 0.01
C PRO A 141 11.92 -8.49 -0.31
N LYS A 142 12.14 -8.72 -1.59
CA LYS A 142 13.18 -9.67 -2.04
C LYS A 142 14.56 -9.24 -1.54
N ALA A 143 14.82 -7.94 -1.59
CA ALA A 143 16.04 -7.35 -1.04
C ALA A 143 15.78 -5.92 -0.59
N VAL A 144 16.52 -5.49 0.43
CA VAL A 144 16.51 -4.12 0.92
C VAL A 144 17.84 -3.49 0.51
N PRO A 145 17.83 -2.34 -0.19
CA PRO A 145 19.07 -1.69 -0.59
C PRO A 145 19.97 -1.41 0.61
N GLY A 146 21.25 -1.67 0.45
CA GLY A 146 22.26 -1.36 1.46
C GLY A 146 22.42 -2.39 2.58
N THR A 147 21.65 -3.47 2.58
CA THR A 147 21.79 -4.53 3.57
C THR A 147 21.47 -5.89 2.97
N GLU A 148 22.05 -6.94 3.54
CA GLU A 148 21.70 -8.32 3.19
C GLU A 148 20.70 -8.92 4.18
N GLU A 149 20.28 -8.16 5.18
CA GLU A 149 19.32 -8.64 6.17
C GLU A 149 17.96 -8.93 5.53
N LYS A 150 17.32 -9.98 6.03
CA LYS A 150 15.96 -10.33 5.63
C LYS A 150 14.98 -9.55 6.51
N LEU A 151 14.43 -8.49 5.97
CA LEU A 151 13.52 -7.62 6.69
C LEU A 151 12.08 -7.82 6.23
N ALA A 152 11.14 -7.55 7.11
CA ALA A 152 9.71 -7.64 6.83
C ALA A 152 9.06 -6.27 6.96
N LEU A 153 7.94 -6.09 6.25
CA LEU A 153 7.12 -4.91 6.43
C LEU A 153 6.50 -4.95 7.82
N VAL A 154 6.69 -3.88 8.59
CA VAL A 154 6.19 -3.78 9.96
C VAL A 154 5.52 -2.43 10.16
N SER A 155 4.64 -2.39 11.16
CA SER A 155 4.07 -1.15 11.66
C SER A 155 4.97 -0.65 12.80
N LEU A 156 5.74 0.41 12.54
CA LEU A 156 6.63 0.99 13.55
C LEU A 156 5.86 1.83 14.56
N GLY A 157 4.69 2.28 14.19
CA GLY A 157 3.76 3.02 15.01
C GLY A 157 2.41 2.95 14.34
N ASP A 158 1.44 3.72 14.81
CA ASP A 158 0.08 3.59 14.27
C ASP A 158 0.00 3.98 12.79
N CYS A 159 0.80 4.94 12.37
CA CYS A 159 0.72 5.49 11.01
C CYS A 159 2.01 5.31 10.19
N THR A 160 3.03 4.65 10.74
CA THR A 160 4.34 4.57 10.10
C THR A 160 4.72 3.13 9.77
N PRO A 161 4.68 2.73 8.50
CA PRO A 161 5.25 1.45 8.10
C PRO A 161 6.76 1.55 7.96
N GLY A 162 7.44 0.43 8.14
CA GLY A 162 8.88 0.36 7.97
C GLY A 162 9.32 -1.07 7.75
N LEU A 163 10.63 -1.28 7.76
CA LEU A 163 11.21 -2.60 7.56
C LEU A 163 12.05 -2.97 8.77
N ALA A 164 11.80 -4.14 9.31
CA ALA A 164 12.51 -4.67 10.48
C ALA A 164 12.52 -6.20 10.44
N PRO A 165 13.38 -6.85 11.23
CA PRO A 165 13.33 -8.31 11.30
C PRO A 165 11.92 -8.79 11.70
N PHE A 166 11.48 -9.87 11.06
CA PHE A 166 10.16 -10.41 11.34
C PHE A 166 10.09 -10.98 12.77
N ASP A 167 9.04 -10.61 13.51
CA ASP A 167 8.78 -11.12 14.83
C ASP A 167 7.40 -11.79 14.85
N PHE A 168 7.38 -13.11 14.90
CA PHE A 168 6.14 -13.88 14.90
C PHE A 168 5.26 -13.56 16.12
N ASN A 169 5.84 -13.10 17.20
CA ASN A 169 5.10 -12.77 18.42
C ASN A 169 4.58 -11.33 18.45
N SER A 170 4.81 -10.57 17.38
CA SER A 170 4.39 -9.17 17.32
C SER A 170 3.36 -8.95 16.21
N ASP A 171 2.20 -8.43 16.57
CA ASP A 171 1.19 -8.07 15.60
C ASP A 171 1.66 -6.95 14.66
N ASN A 172 2.71 -6.24 15.03
CA ASN A 172 3.31 -5.21 14.19
C ASN A 172 3.88 -5.78 12.89
N SER A 173 4.25 -7.05 12.88
CA SER A 173 4.85 -7.73 11.71
C SER A 173 3.82 -8.47 10.87
N LYS A 174 2.55 -8.40 11.23
CA LYS A 174 1.50 -9.20 10.61
C LYS A 174 0.49 -8.34 9.87
N TRP A 175 0.01 -8.85 8.75
CA TRP A 175 -0.86 -8.11 7.84
C TRP A 175 -2.06 -8.95 7.43
N ASN A 176 -3.13 -8.27 7.09
CA ASN A 176 -4.33 -8.86 6.52
C ASN A 176 -4.60 -8.23 5.15
N PHE A 177 -5.19 -9.02 4.27
CA PHE A 177 -5.57 -8.56 2.95
C PHE A 177 -7.08 -8.69 2.80
N ARG A 178 -7.73 -7.60 2.48
CA ARG A 178 -9.16 -7.60 2.19
C ARG A 178 -9.37 -7.31 0.71
N GLN A 179 -9.93 -8.29 0.00
CA GLN A 179 -10.17 -8.16 -1.43
C GLN A 179 -11.25 -7.10 -1.70
N GLN A 180 -11.00 -6.32 -2.70
CA GLN A 180 -11.89 -5.22 -3.10
C GLN A 180 -12.81 -5.62 -4.24
#